data_dedaf5f2b557ac9cf8e8f4e43e251300
#
_entry.id   dedaf5f2b557ac9cf8e8f4e43e251300
#
_cell.length_a   1.000
_cell.length_b   1.000
_cell.length_c   1.000
_cell.angle_alpha   90.00
_cell.angle_beta   90.00
_cell.angle_gamma   90.00
#
_symmetry.space_group_name_H-M   'P 1'
#
loop_
_entity.id
_entity.type
_entity.pdbx_description
1 polymer ?
#
loop_
_entity_poly.entity_id
_entity_poly.type
_entity_poly.pdbx_seq_one_letter_code
_entity_poly.pdbx_strand_id
1 'polypeptide(L)'
;GTSGNSYFSKYPIENFNTFKDERLSKYIDIKKIKINKEDSFYLVNCHFNSFGISKEEIEYINDAKNIVKDTETYGKSVISKLTRGFKLRTKTTELLIEKLPNDDLPLIICGDFNDTPMSYTYNQMLKAGLKDAFITASKEIGKTYCGRLPLLRIDYFWYNDNIEIVDYNRIKQTTSDHYPLLISFNIKEAEELGEEQ
;
A
#
# COMPACT_ATOMS: atom_id res chain seq x y z
N GLY A 1 -6.54 -22.45 1.01
CA GLY A 1 -7.08 -21.35 0.21
C GLY A 1 -5.95 -20.57 -0.42
N THR A 2 -6.01 -20.30 -1.71
CA THR A 2 -5.09 -19.40 -2.41
C THR A 2 -5.52 -17.97 -2.08
N SER A 3 -4.70 -17.22 -1.36
CA SER A 3 -4.88 -15.78 -1.23
C SER A 3 -4.29 -15.10 -2.45
N GLY A 4 -5.02 -14.17 -3.05
CA GLY A 4 -4.57 -13.40 -4.21
C GLY A 4 -5.24 -12.05 -4.25
N ASN A 5 -4.70 -11.16 -5.09
CA ASN A 5 -5.31 -9.88 -5.38
C ASN A 5 -6.48 -10.06 -6.35
N SER A 6 -7.55 -9.32 -6.15
CA SER A 6 -8.73 -9.34 -7.03
C SER A 6 -9.02 -7.95 -7.55
N TYR A 7 -9.49 -7.88 -8.80
CA TYR A 7 -9.88 -6.64 -9.46
C TYR A 7 -11.30 -6.79 -9.98
N PHE A 8 -12.10 -5.76 -9.80
CA PHE A 8 -13.42 -5.63 -10.38
C PHE A 8 -13.49 -4.28 -11.10
N SER A 9 -13.82 -4.29 -12.37
CA SER A 9 -13.88 -3.08 -13.18
C SER A 9 -15.04 -3.16 -14.17
N LYS A 10 -15.68 -2.03 -14.43
CA LYS A 10 -16.60 -1.86 -15.56
C LYS A 10 -15.86 -1.65 -16.89
N TYR A 11 -14.56 -1.40 -16.83
CA TYR A 11 -13.69 -1.23 -17.98
C TYR A 11 -12.88 -2.49 -18.25
N PRO A 12 -12.48 -2.76 -19.50
CA PRO A 12 -11.60 -3.86 -19.83
C PRO A 12 -10.29 -3.84 -19.01
N ILE A 13 -9.91 -5.00 -18.49
CA ILE A 13 -8.67 -5.21 -17.74
C ILE A 13 -7.73 -6.05 -18.59
N GLU A 14 -6.54 -5.53 -18.87
CA GLU A 14 -5.46 -6.27 -19.53
C GLU A 14 -4.35 -6.59 -18.52
N ASN A 15 -3.81 -7.79 -18.63
CA ASN A 15 -2.63 -8.15 -17.86
C ASN A 15 -1.42 -7.42 -18.45
N PHE A 16 -0.76 -6.60 -17.66
CA PHE A 16 0.52 -6.00 -18.02
C PHE A 16 1.67 -6.86 -17.51
N ASN A 17 1.72 -7.07 -16.20
CA ASN A 17 2.72 -7.91 -15.59
C ASN A 17 2.26 -8.43 -14.21
N THR A 18 2.69 -9.64 -13.85
CA THR A 18 2.46 -10.22 -12.54
C THR A 18 3.77 -10.78 -12.02
N PHE A 19 4.24 -10.25 -10.91
CA PHE A 19 5.47 -10.69 -10.27
C PHE A 19 5.16 -11.52 -9.05
N LYS A 20 5.71 -12.70 -9.02
CA LYS A 20 5.77 -13.54 -7.83
C LYS A 20 7.24 -13.82 -7.55
N ASP A 21 7.78 -13.17 -6.55
CA ASP A 21 9.05 -13.60 -5.97
C ASP A 21 8.74 -14.63 -4.88
N GLU A 22 9.11 -15.88 -5.09
CA GLU A 22 8.86 -16.98 -4.16
C GLU A 22 9.48 -16.73 -2.78
N ARG A 23 10.59 -15.99 -2.74
CA ARG A 23 11.28 -15.62 -1.50
C ARG A 23 10.52 -14.55 -0.71
N LEU A 24 9.71 -13.73 -1.39
CA LEU A 24 8.91 -12.67 -0.79
C LEU A 24 7.49 -13.12 -0.47
N SER A 25 7.05 -14.27 -0.96
CA SER A 25 5.72 -14.88 -0.73
C SER A 25 4.54 -13.96 -1.07
N LYS A 26 4.75 -12.93 -1.88
CA LYS A 26 3.74 -11.90 -2.17
C LYS A 26 3.63 -11.63 -3.66
N TYR A 27 2.46 -11.15 -4.04
CA TYR A 27 2.13 -10.81 -5.41
C TYR A 27 2.14 -9.29 -5.57
N ILE A 28 2.81 -8.84 -6.59
CA ILE A 28 2.62 -7.52 -7.19
C ILE A 28 1.98 -7.78 -8.55
N ASP A 29 0.81 -7.24 -8.75
CA ASP A 29 0.04 -7.46 -9.97
C ASP A 29 -0.26 -6.12 -10.63
N ILE A 30 0.22 -5.95 -11.86
CA ILE A 30 0.06 -4.74 -12.66
C ILE A 30 -0.94 -5.02 -13.78
N LYS A 31 -2.02 -4.26 -13.79
CA LYS A 31 -3.05 -4.29 -14.82
C LYS A 31 -3.05 -2.99 -15.60
N LYS A 32 -3.40 -3.06 -16.87
CA LYS A 32 -3.75 -1.90 -17.70
C LYS A 32 -5.26 -1.86 -17.82
N ILE A 33 -5.85 -0.76 -17.37
CA ILE A 33 -7.29 -0.52 -17.42
C ILE A 33 -7.56 0.37 -18.62
N LYS A 34 -8.38 -0.09 -19.57
CA LYS A 34 -8.75 0.65 -20.77
C LYS A 34 -10.09 1.36 -20.57
N ILE A 35 -10.06 2.69 -20.49
CA ILE A 35 -11.28 3.50 -20.34
C ILE A 35 -11.99 3.60 -21.70
N ASN A 36 -11.21 3.87 -22.75
CA ASN A 36 -11.68 3.94 -24.14
C ASN A 36 -10.54 3.51 -25.10
N LYS A 37 -10.60 3.89 -26.38
CA LYS A 37 -9.58 3.50 -27.36
C LYS A 37 -8.24 4.22 -27.16
N GLU A 38 -8.26 5.43 -26.61
CA GLU A 38 -7.10 6.32 -26.44
C GLU A 38 -6.63 6.34 -24.99
N ASP A 39 -7.55 6.33 -24.02
CA ASP A 39 -7.24 6.47 -22.61
C ASP A 39 -7.13 5.14 -21.89
N SER A 40 -6.05 5.01 -21.16
CA SER A 40 -5.80 3.89 -20.28
C SER A 40 -4.91 4.31 -19.10
N PHE A 41 -4.93 3.55 -18.01
CA PHE A 41 -4.04 3.75 -16.88
C PHE A 41 -3.55 2.43 -16.32
N TYR A 42 -2.44 2.47 -15.58
CA TYR A 42 -1.95 1.32 -14.84
C TYR A 42 -2.52 1.29 -13.43
N LEU A 43 -2.99 0.12 -13.04
CA LEU A 43 -3.44 -0.18 -11.69
C LEU A 43 -2.61 -1.30 -11.11
N VAL A 44 -1.88 -0.99 -10.05
CA VAL A 44 -1.06 -1.94 -9.30
C VAL A 44 -1.72 -2.24 -7.97
N ASN A 45 -1.95 -3.52 -7.69
CA ASN A 45 -2.47 -3.96 -6.41
C ASN A 45 -1.38 -4.70 -5.65
N CYS A 46 -1.08 -4.23 -4.43
CA CYS A 46 -0.02 -4.73 -3.58
C CYS A 46 -0.57 -5.27 -2.27
N HIS A 47 0.02 -6.38 -1.80
CA HIS A 47 -0.13 -6.79 -0.42
C HIS A 47 1.25 -7.22 0.11
N PHE A 48 1.88 -6.36 0.89
CA PHE A 48 3.22 -6.57 1.41
C PHE A 48 3.23 -7.50 2.64
N ASN A 49 4.41 -7.97 3.00
CA ASN A 49 4.58 -8.87 4.13
C ASN A 49 4.23 -8.20 5.45
N SER A 50 3.30 -8.80 6.20
CA SER A 50 3.03 -8.41 7.58
C SER A 50 4.21 -8.75 8.49
N PHE A 51 4.24 -8.19 9.69
CA PHE A 51 5.24 -8.55 10.70
C PHE A 51 5.06 -9.97 11.25
N GLY A 52 3.87 -10.57 11.09
CA GLY A 52 3.55 -11.88 11.63
C GLY A 52 3.58 -11.91 13.17
N ILE A 53 3.24 -10.78 13.81
CA ILE A 53 3.15 -10.65 15.26
C ILE A 53 1.89 -11.38 15.73
N SER A 54 2.03 -12.30 16.69
CA SER A 54 0.90 -13.07 17.23
C SER A 54 0.02 -12.22 18.15
N LYS A 55 -1.17 -12.75 18.49
CA LYS A 55 -2.08 -12.06 19.41
C LYS A 55 -1.46 -11.88 20.79
N GLU A 56 -0.77 -12.89 21.27
CA GLU A 56 -0.06 -12.90 22.56
C GLU A 56 1.07 -11.87 22.58
N GLU A 57 1.82 -11.73 21.47
CA GLU A 57 2.86 -10.72 21.33
C GLU A 57 2.28 -9.30 21.26
N ILE A 58 1.11 -9.11 20.64
CA ILE A 58 0.40 -7.81 20.66
C ILE A 58 -0.07 -7.47 22.08
N GLU A 59 -0.59 -8.43 22.82
CA GLU A 59 -0.97 -8.25 24.23
C GLU A 59 0.25 -7.88 25.08
N TYR A 60 1.39 -8.54 24.86
CA TYR A 60 2.65 -8.18 25.49
C TYR A 60 3.08 -6.74 25.16
N ILE A 61 2.99 -6.30 23.91
CA ILE A 61 3.33 -4.92 23.49
C ILE A 61 2.41 -3.89 24.15
N ASN A 62 1.12 -4.19 24.27
CA ASN A 62 0.12 -3.28 24.83
C ASN A 62 0.11 -3.22 26.37
N ASP A 63 0.68 -4.20 27.04
CA ASP A 63 0.78 -4.24 28.50
C ASP A 63 2.17 -3.78 28.96
N ALA A 64 2.30 -2.49 29.25
CA ALA A 64 3.55 -1.88 29.71
C ALA A 64 4.12 -2.54 30.99
N LYS A 65 3.31 -3.25 31.79
CA LYS A 65 3.76 -3.98 32.99
C LYS A 65 4.48 -5.28 32.64
N ASN A 66 4.18 -5.87 31.49
CA ASN A 66 4.79 -7.12 31.02
C ASN A 66 6.13 -6.89 30.33
N ILE A 67 6.40 -5.67 29.81
CA ILE A 67 7.67 -5.32 29.14
C ILE A 67 8.89 -5.58 30.05
N VAL A 68 8.72 -5.49 31.37
CA VAL A 68 9.80 -5.72 32.34
C VAL A 68 9.99 -7.19 32.71
N LYS A 69 8.95 -8.03 32.59
CA LYS A 69 8.97 -9.41 33.12
C LYS A 69 9.36 -10.50 32.10
N ASP A 70 9.06 -10.33 30.80
CA ASP A 70 9.23 -11.39 29.79
C ASP A 70 10.02 -10.93 28.54
N THR A 71 10.93 -9.98 28.72
CA THR A 71 11.74 -9.41 27.62
C THR A 71 12.58 -10.48 26.92
N GLU A 72 12.95 -11.57 27.58
CA GLU A 72 13.75 -12.63 26.97
C GLU A 72 12.94 -13.48 25.97
N THR A 73 11.69 -13.76 26.25
CA THR A 73 10.86 -14.66 25.43
C THR A 73 10.16 -13.90 24.31
N TYR A 74 9.37 -12.88 24.67
CA TYR A 74 8.57 -12.14 23.67
C TYR A 74 9.35 -11.01 23.02
N GLY A 75 10.20 -10.30 23.75
CA GLY A 75 10.96 -9.16 23.21
C GLY A 75 11.89 -9.56 22.08
N LYS A 76 12.67 -10.63 22.23
CA LYS A 76 13.57 -11.14 21.17
C LYS A 76 12.77 -11.63 19.95
N SER A 77 11.64 -12.32 20.18
CA SER A 77 10.75 -12.78 19.11
C SER A 77 10.17 -11.60 18.31
N VAL A 78 9.59 -10.62 18.98
CA VAL A 78 9.01 -9.42 18.36
C VAL A 78 10.06 -8.67 17.56
N ILE A 79 11.24 -8.38 18.13
CA ILE A 79 12.34 -7.69 17.43
C ILE A 79 12.78 -8.46 16.18
N SER A 80 12.91 -9.78 16.28
CA SER A 80 13.27 -10.63 15.14
C SER A 80 12.24 -10.55 14.02
N LYS A 81 10.95 -10.63 14.37
CA LYS A 81 9.83 -10.52 13.41
C LYS A 81 9.75 -9.14 12.76
N LEU A 82 9.91 -8.07 13.54
CA LEU A 82 9.97 -6.71 13.04
C LEU A 82 11.13 -6.53 12.05
N THR A 83 12.34 -6.96 12.44
CA THR A 83 13.53 -6.87 11.59
C THR A 83 13.37 -7.66 10.29
N ARG A 84 12.81 -8.87 10.36
CA ARG A 84 12.51 -9.68 9.17
C ARG A 84 11.47 -9.00 8.29
N GLY A 85 10.39 -8.48 8.88
CA GLY A 85 9.33 -7.78 8.16
C GLY A 85 9.86 -6.56 7.42
N PHE A 86 10.67 -5.72 8.07
CA PHE A 86 11.31 -4.58 7.42
C PHE A 86 12.19 -4.98 6.24
N LYS A 87 13.06 -5.99 6.40
CA LYS A 87 13.93 -6.48 5.31
C LYS A 87 13.13 -7.00 4.11
N LEU A 88 12.03 -7.71 4.36
CA LEU A 88 11.18 -8.22 3.29
C LEU A 88 10.48 -7.09 2.55
N ARG A 89 9.90 -6.12 3.28
CA ARG A 89 9.22 -4.98 2.66
C ARG A 89 10.18 -4.09 1.88
N THR A 90 11.39 -3.83 2.39
CA THR A 90 12.44 -3.14 1.63
C THR A 90 12.66 -3.77 0.26
N LYS A 91 12.88 -5.09 0.21
CA LYS A 91 13.08 -5.82 -1.04
C LYS A 91 11.85 -5.79 -1.95
N THR A 92 10.66 -5.90 -1.36
CA THR A 92 9.41 -5.83 -2.13
C THR A 92 9.21 -4.44 -2.73
N THR A 93 9.55 -3.39 -2.00
CA THR A 93 9.50 -2.00 -2.48
C THR A 93 10.47 -1.76 -3.64
N GLU A 94 11.71 -2.20 -3.50
CA GLU A 94 12.73 -2.09 -4.56
C GLU A 94 12.28 -2.82 -5.82
N LEU A 95 11.77 -4.05 -5.68
CA LEU A 95 11.24 -4.83 -6.79
C LEU A 95 10.01 -4.15 -7.43
N LEU A 96 9.09 -3.62 -6.61
CA LEU A 96 7.93 -2.90 -7.12
C LEU A 96 8.38 -1.73 -7.99
N ILE A 97 9.24 -0.86 -7.47
CA ILE A 97 9.72 0.33 -8.19
C ILE A 97 10.47 -0.05 -9.48
N GLU A 98 11.33 -1.08 -9.43
CA GLU A 98 12.05 -1.59 -10.61
C GLU A 98 11.11 -2.06 -11.73
N LYS A 99 9.94 -2.58 -11.35
CA LYS A 99 8.98 -3.20 -12.29
C LYS A 99 7.83 -2.30 -12.69
N LEU A 100 7.76 -1.07 -12.17
CA LEU A 100 6.76 -0.11 -12.63
C LEU A 100 6.90 0.15 -14.13
N PRO A 101 5.78 0.41 -14.83
CA PRO A 101 5.83 0.85 -16.23
C PRO A 101 6.71 2.09 -16.37
N ASN A 102 7.44 2.15 -17.46
CA ASN A 102 8.36 3.24 -17.77
C ASN A 102 7.84 4.07 -18.96
N ASP A 103 6.55 4.33 -18.97
CA ASP A 103 5.87 5.21 -19.90
C ASP A 103 5.09 6.29 -19.13
N ASP A 104 4.64 7.32 -19.83
CA ASP A 104 3.97 8.48 -19.25
C ASP A 104 2.46 8.24 -19.02
N LEU A 105 2.01 7.00 -18.92
CA LEU A 105 0.61 6.73 -18.62
C LEU A 105 0.28 7.00 -17.13
N PRO A 106 -0.97 7.36 -16.84
CA PRO A 106 -1.45 7.47 -15.48
C PRO A 106 -1.21 6.18 -14.70
N LEU A 107 -0.67 6.29 -13.48
CA LEU A 107 -0.29 5.18 -12.64
C LEU A 107 -0.94 5.29 -11.26
N ILE A 108 -1.60 4.23 -10.84
CA ILE A 108 -2.16 4.06 -9.50
C ILE A 108 -1.56 2.81 -8.88
N ILE A 109 -1.08 2.92 -7.62
CA ILE A 109 -0.63 1.79 -6.82
C ILE A 109 -1.41 1.79 -5.51
N CYS A 110 -2.16 0.74 -5.25
CA CYS A 110 -2.99 0.64 -4.06
C CYS A 110 -2.81 -0.70 -3.35
N GLY A 111 -3.15 -0.75 -2.06
CA GLY A 111 -3.15 -1.96 -1.28
C GLY A 111 -2.60 -1.80 0.13
N ASP A 112 -2.43 -2.95 0.80
CA ASP A 112 -1.84 -3.05 2.12
C ASP A 112 -0.32 -3.19 2.02
N PHE A 113 0.39 -2.13 2.38
CA PHE A 113 1.85 -2.10 2.41
C PHE A 113 2.42 -2.63 3.72
N ASN A 114 1.55 -2.89 4.72
CA ASN A 114 1.96 -3.34 6.05
C ASN A 114 3.06 -2.48 6.69
N ASP A 115 3.17 -1.21 6.28
CA ASP A 115 4.20 -0.28 6.71
C ASP A 115 3.63 1.12 6.93
N THR A 116 4.25 1.90 7.79
CA THR A 116 3.74 3.22 8.20
C THR A 116 4.40 4.36 7.40
N PRO A 117 3.86 5.60 7.45
CA PRO A 117 4.43 6.76 6.75
C PRO A 117 5.87 7.14 7.16
N MET A 118 6.38 6.58 8.26
CA MET A 118 7.77 6.82 8.71
C MET A 118 8.75 5.76 8.17
N SER A 119 8.28 4.82 7.36
CA SER A 119 9.07 3.68 6.92
C SER A 119 9.99 3.98 5.73
N TYR A 120 10.93 3.06 5.50
CA TYR A 120 11.73 3.04 4.28
C TYR A 120 10.84 2.92 3.02
N THR A 121 9.86 2.01 3.04
CA THR A 121 8.89 1.81 1.96
C THR A 121 8.23 3.13 1.53
N TYR A 122 7.66 3.85 2.49
CA TYR A 122 6.99 5.13 2.22
C TYR A 122 7.95 6.16 1.57
N ASN A 123 9.15 6.29 2.13
CA ASN A 123 10.15 7.21 1.59
C ASN A 123 10.62 6.84 0.18
N GLN A 124 10.71 5.54 -0.15
CA GLN A 124 11.10 5.13 -1.50
C GLN A 124 9.98 5.38 -2.52
N MET A 125 8.71 5.23 -2.14
CA MET A 125 7.58 5.58 -3.01
C MET A 125 7.59 7.08 -3.35
N LEU A 126 7.83 7.95 -2.36
CA LEU A 126 8.00 9.40 -2.61
C LEU A 126 9.19 9.70 -3.53
N LYS A 127 10.35 9.04 -3.32
CA LYS A 127 11.54 9.21 -4.16
C LYS A 127 11.35 8.71 -5.60
N ALA A 128 10.44 7.77 -5.80
CA ALA A 128 10.03 7.30 -7.11
C ALA A 128 9.06 8.26 -7.83
N GLY A 129 8.81 9.45 -7.28
CA GLY A 129 7.92 10.46 -7.86
C GLY A 129 6.44 10.21 -7.60
N LEU A 130 6.09 9.29 -6.70
CA LEU A 130 4.70 8.98 -6.39
C LEU A 130 4.18 9.89 -5.27
N LYS A 131 2.91 10.24 -5.36
CA LYS A 131 2.19 11.07 -4.39
C LYS A 131 1.20 10.21 -3.60
N ASP A 132 1.02 10.53 -2.32
CA ASP A 132 0.07 9.85 -1.42
C ASP A 132 -1.28 10.59 -1.43
N ALA A 133 -2.32 9.92 -1.89
CA ALA A 133 -3.67 10.50 -1.99
C ALA A 133 -4.22 10.96 -0.63
N PHE A 134 -3.84 10.29 0.46
CA PHE A 134 -4.22 10.72 1.80
C PHE A 134 -3.68 12.12 2.14
N ILE A 135 -2.41 12.37 1.84
CA ILE A 135 -1.79 13.69 2.11
C ILE A 135 -2.41 14.77 1.24
N THR A 136 -2.81 14.42 0.01
CA THR A 136 -3.38 15.38 -0.94
C THR A 136 -4.81 15.78 -0.60
N ALA A 137 -5.67 14.85 -0.21
CA ALA A 137 -7.12 15.09 -0.17
C ALA A 137 -7.81 14.72 1.15
N SER A 138 -7.13 14.06 2.09
CA SER A 138 -7.79 13.65 3.33
C SER A 138 -7.87 14.79 4.34
N LYS A 139 -9.01 14.85 5.04
CA LYS A 139 -9.26 15.72 6.18
C LYS A 139 -9.33 14.96 7.51
N GLU A 140 -9.00 13.68 7.50
CA GLU A 140 -9.14 12.76 8.65
C GLU A 140 -7.79 12.35 9.25
N ILE A 141 -7.85 11.70 10.43
CA ILE A 141 -6.72 10.94 10.98
C ILE A 141 -6.58 9.65 10.16
N GLY A 142 -5.42 9.40 9.57
CA GLY A 142 -5.16 8.40 8.55
C GLY A 142 -5.17 6.93 8.95
N LYS A 143 -5.85 6.55 10.03
CA LYS A 143 -5.93 5.15 10.45
C LYS A 143 -6.67 4.30 9.40
N THR A 144 -6.00 3.30 8.83
CA THR A 144 -6.62 2.32 7.92
C THR A 144 -6.80 0.94 8.55
N TYR A 145 -5.98 0.58 9.52
CA TYR A 145 -6.09 -0.65 10.28
C TYR A 145 -6.92 -0.45 11.55
N CYS A 146 -7.99 -1.22 11.75
CA CYS A 146 -8.88 -1.15 12.92
C CYS A 146 -8.68 -2.29 13.92
N GLY A 147 -7.64 -3.11 13.75
CA GLY A 147 -7.29 -4.16 14.67
C GLY A 147 -6.70 -3.67 16.00
N ARG A 148 -6.01 -4.55 16.71
CA ARG A 148 -5.53 -4.33 18.09
C ARG A 148 -4.42 -3.28 18.24
N LEU A 149 -3.68 -2.96 17.19
CA LEU A 149 -2.64 -1.90 17.20
C LEU A 149 -3.28 -0.55 16.86
N PRO A 150 -3.11 0.47 17.71
CA PRO A 150 -3.77 1.75 17.49
C PRO A 150 -3.13 2.57 16.36
N LEU A 151 -3.94 3.36 15.67
CA LEU A 151 -3.53 4.44 14.76
C LEU A 151 -2.63 4.05 13.59
N LEU A 152 -2.67 2.79 13.12
CA LEU A 152 -1.88 2.38 11.97
C LEU A 152 -2.56 2.78 10.66
N ARG A 153 -1.81 3.51 9.83
CA ARG A 153 -2.09 3.73 8.42
C ARG A 153 -1.09 2.88 7.62
N ILE A 154 -1.57 1.80 7.06
CA ILE A 154 -0.77 0.79 6.35
C ILE A 154 -1.32 0.48 4.96
N ASP A 155 -2.52 0.96 4.65
CA ASP A 155 -3.12 0.91 3.34
C ASP A 155 -2.94 2.26 2.66
N TYR A 156 -2.53 2.25 1.39
CA TYR A 156 -2.20 3.43 0.63
C TYR A 156 -2.83 3.42 -0.74
N PHE A 157 -3.00 4.63 -1.27
CA PHE A 157 -3.28 4.91 -2.67
C PHE A 157 -2.22 5.90 -3.16
N TRP A 158 -1.26 5.39 -3.90
CA TRP A 158 -0.21 6.14 -4.55
C TRP A 158 -0.56 6.43 -6.00
N TYR A 159 -0.12 7.57 -6.52
CA TYR A 159 -0.39 7.98 -7.87
C TYR A 159 0.75 8.86 -8.43
N ASN A 160 0.86 8.95 -9.76
CA ASN A 160 1.81 9.82 -10.45
C ASN A 160 1.16 11.16 -10.85
N ASP A 161 1.94 12.06 -11.46
CA ASP A 161 1.51 13.42 -11.82
C ASP A 161 0.36 13.47 -12.84
N ASN A 162 0.12 12.40 -13.58
CA ASN A 162 -0.97 12.30 -14.55
C ASN A 162 -2.34 12.04 -13.92
N ILE A 163 -2.42 12.00 -12.60
CA ILE A 163 -3.66 11.84 -11.84
C ILE A 163 -3.88 13.03 -10.92
N GLU A 164 -5.11 13.50 -10.86
CA GLU A 164 -5.61 14.48 -9.91
C GLU A 164 -6.55 13.80 -8.90
N ILE A 165 -6.24 13.89 -7.61
CA ILE A 165 -7.13 13.35 -6.57
C ILE A 165 -8.21 14.37 -6.25
N VAL A 166 -9.46 13.97 -6.42
CA VAL A 166 -10.63 14.80 -6.13
C VAL A 166 -11.10 14.62 -4.69
N ASP A 167 -11.12 13.36 -4.21
CA ASP A 167 -11.63 13.07 -2.87
C ASP A 167 -11.00 11.79 -2.30
N TYR A 168 -10.85 11.76 -0.97
CA TYR A 168 -10.34 10.61 -0.23
C TYR A 168 -11.21 10.35 0.99
N ASN A 169 -11.89 9.24 0.99
CA ASN A 169 -12.78 8.82 2.07
C ASN A 169 -12.40 7.45 2.62
N ARG A 170 -12.42 7.34 3.93
CA ARG A 170 -12.35 6.08 4.65
C ARG A 170 -13.73 5.66 5.12
N ILE A 171 -14.18 4.49 4.70
CA ILE A 171 -15.48 3.96 5.11
C ILE A 171 -15.35 3.36 6.52
N LYS A 172 -16.05 3.96 7.49
CA LYS A 172 -15.92 3.58 8.92
C LYS A 172 -16.60 2.25 9.28
N GLN A 173 -17.52 1.78 8.44
CA GLN A 173 -18.16 0.48 8.62
C GLN A 173 -17.37 -0.62 7.91
N THR A 174 -17.00 -1.66 8.63
CA THR A 174 -16.24 -2.78 8.08
C THR A 174 -16.54 -4.08 8.80
N THR A 175 -16.47 -5.18 8.06
CA THR A 175 -16.43 -6.56 8.59
C THR A 175 -15.02 -7.11 8.61
N SER A 176 -14.03 -6.30 8.27
CA SER A 176 -12.60 -6.59 8.23
C SER A 176 -11.87 -5.84 9.35
N ASP A 177 -10.64 -6.20 9.62
CA ASP A 177 -9.69 -5.43 10.44
C ASP A 177 -9.01 -4.27 9.69
N HIS A 178 -9.39 -4.05 8.41
CA HIS A 178 -9.02 -2.88 7.62
C HIS A 178 -10.25 -2.08 7.21
N TYR A 179 -10.13 -0.76 7.16
CA TYR A 179 -11.15 0.12 6.62
C TYR A 179 -11.05 0.21 5.10
N PRO A 180 -12.15 0.05 4.36
CA PRO A 180 -12.16 0.34 2.94
C PRO A 180 -11.83 1.81 2.66
N LEU A 181 -11.05 2.04 1.62
CA LEU A 181 -10.72 3.36 1.09
C LEU A 181 -11.50 3.59 -0.19
N LEU A 182 -12.16 4.74 -0.28
CA LEU A 182 -12.87 5.21 -1.48
C LEU A 182 -12.20 6.49 -1.96
N ILE A 183 -11.62 6.43 -3.15
CA ILE A 183 -10.89 7.54 -3.75
C ILE A 183 -11.54 7.92 -5.08
N SER A 184 -11.81 9.21 -5.26
CA SER A 184 -12.23 9.78 -6.54
C SER A 184 -11.07 10.53 -7.16
N PHE A 185 -10.84 10.32 -8.45
CA PHE A 185 -9.74 10.94 -9.17
C PHE A 185 -10.12 11.22 -10.64
N ASN A 186 -9.43 12.19 -11.23
CA ASN A 186 -9.43 12.48 -12.65
C ASN A 186 -8.09 12.05 -13.27
N ILE A 187 -8.12 11.67 -14.54
CA ILE A 187 -6.91 11.57 -15.36
C ILE A 187 -6.70 12.92 -16.02
N LYS A 188 -5.53 13.52 -15.87
CA LYS A 188 -5.19 14.80 -16.49
C LYS A 188 -5.03 14.61 -18.00
N GLU A 189 -5.49 15.58 -18.76
CA GLU A 189 -5.26 15.65 -20.20
C GLU A 189 -3.79 16.03 -20.49
N ALA A 190 -3.24 15.56 -21.60
CA ALA A 190 -1.84 15.80 -21.95
C ALA A 190 -1.47 17.28 -22.09
N GLU A 191 -2.42 18.17 -22.33
CA GLU A 191 -2.22 19.61 -22.45
C GLU A 191 -1.98 20.30 -21.09
N GLU A 192 -2.54 19.76 -19.99
CA GLU A 192 -2.36 20.33 -18.63
C GLU A 192 -0.97 20.06 -18.04
N LEU A 193 -0.23 19.10 -18.56
CA LEU A 193 1.11 18.73 -18.09
C LEU A 193 2.22 19.66 -18.59
N GLY A 194 1.94 20.55 -19.55
CA GLY A 194 2.89 21.47 -20.15
C GLY A 194 3.02 22.84 -19.50
N GLU A 195 2.10 23.22 -18.59
CA GLU A 195 2.06 24.57 -18.02
C GLU A 195 2.74 24.71 -16.64
N GLU A 196 3.21 23.61 -16.02
CA GLU A 196 3.87 23.62 -14.68
C GLU A 196 5.42 23.53 -14.74
N GLN A 197 6.07 23.93 -15.85
CA GLN A 197 7.54 23.96 -15.94
C GLN A 197 8.11 25.37 -15.84
#